data_cdc66d5eb2721c642e42c884860c16eb
#
_entry.id   cdc66d5eb2721c642e42c884860c16eb
#
_cell.length_a   1.000
_cell.length_b   1.000
_cell.length_c   1.000
_cell.angle_alpha   90.00
_cell.angle_beta   90.00
_cell.angle_gamma   90.00
#
_symmetry.space_group_name_H-M   'P 1'
#
loop_
_entity.id
_entity.type
_entity.pdbx_description
1 polymer ?
#
loop_
_entity_poly.entity_id
_entity_poly.type
_entity_poly.pdbx_seq_one_letter_code
_entity_poly.pdbx_strand_id
1 'polypeptide(L)'
;MGESRQQCCHLFQFCSYSSPIFLLLVLLPFTTQVNGRSTSSRHGSGSSHASSSGECDLFTGTWVLDPSYPLYKNGTCPFIQKEFSCERNGRPDHIYTHYRWQPLACNLQRFDGQDFLERMKGKSIMFVGDSLSLNQWQSLTCLLHSAVPSSNYTIDRVGSVSTFTFTEYGVKLMLDRSVYLVDVIREDIGRVLKLDSIEGGKLWKGIDMLIFNTWHWWYRRGPTQPWDYIEVGGQVMKDMDRMKAFEKALETWAAWVDTNVDPTKVKVFFQGISPSHYNGSSWNDPSAKNCVHETTPVAGSTYPGGTPEAVAVLKGVLATMKKPITLLDITNLSLLRKDGHPSLYGLFGLDCSHWCLAGVPDTWNEILYNLMI
;
A
#
# COMPACT_ATOMS: atom_id res chain seq x y z
N MET A 1 -20.44 -55.38 -12.49
CA MET A 1 -20.04 -55.62 -13.89
C MET A 1 -19.20 -54.41 -14.25
N GLY A 2 -17.94 -54.43 -14.31
CA GLY A 2 -16.84 -55.23 -14.81
C GLY A 2 -15.85 -54.18 -15.24
N GLU A 3 -14.71 -54.01 -14.57
CA GLU A 3 -13.36 -54.48 -14.99
C GLU A 3 -12.89 -53.82 -16.31
N SER A 4 -11.68 -53.39 -16.52
CA SER A 4 -10.34 -53.72 -15.96
C SER A 4 -9.30 -52.73 -16.54
N ARG A 5 -8.29 -52.35 -15.77
CA ARG A 5 -6.83 -52.64 -15.92
C ARG A 5 -6.17 -52.41 -17.31
N GLN A 6 -5.08 -51.64 -17.29
CA GLN A 6 -3.64 -52.01 -17.52
C GLN A 6 -2.82 -50.74 -17.67
N GLN A 7 -1.91 -50.44 -16.87
CA GLN A 7 -0.47 -50.67 -16.63
C GLN A 7 0.35 -50.85 -17.93
N CYS A 8 1.29 -49.95 -18.18
CA CYS A 8 2.59 -50.29 -18.75
C CYS A 8 3.66 -49.26 -18.37
N CYS A 9 4.67 -49.76 -17.64
CA CYS A 9 5.98 -49.13 -17.41
C CYS A 9 6.81 -49.16 -18.70
N HIS A 10 7.69 -48.16 -18.93
CA HIS A 10 9.02 -48.42 -19.51
C HIS A 10 10.03 -47.39 -19.00
N LEU A 11 11.08 -47.97 -18.39
CA LEU A 11 12.40 -47.40 -18.08
C LEU A 11 13.20 -47.13 -19.35
N PHE A 12 14.08 -46.12 -19.31
CA PHE A 12 15.45 -46.13 -19.89
C PHE A 12 16.09 -44.79 -19.48
N GLN A 13 17.09 -44.74 -18.67
CA GLN A 13 18.48 -45.16 -18.68
C GLN A 13 19.43 -43.96 -18.96
N PHE A 14 20.33 -43.83 -18.01
CA PHE A 14 21.46 -42.88 -17.86
C PHE A 14 22.31 -42.66 -19.12
N CYS A 15 22.85 -41.46 -19.28
CA CYS A 15 24.18 -41.23 -19.84
C CYS A 15 24.87 -40.06 -19.16
N SER A 16 25.91 -40.40 -18.43
CA SER A 16 26.91 -39.48 -17.88
C SER A 16 27.91 -39.07 -18.96
N TYR A 17 28.31 -37.80 -18.97
CA TYR A 17 29.57 -37.37 -19.58
C TYR A 17 30.29 -36.40 -18.66
N SER A 18 31.53 -36.79 -18.35
CA SER A 18 32.50 -36.09 -17.51
C SER A 18 33.47 -35.27 -18.34
N SER A 19 33.74 -34.03 -17.84
CA SER A 19 35.01 -33.24 -17.87
C SER A 19 35.78 -33.04 -19.19
N PRO A 20 36.64 -32.00 -19.35
CA PRO A 20 37.58 -31.52 -18.33
C PRO A 20 37.80 -29.99 -18.20
N ILE A 21 38.48 -29.67 -17.14
CA ILE A 21 39.17 -28.48 -16.69
C ILE A 21 40.05 -27.82 -17.77
N PHE A 22 39.95 -26.49 -17.93
CA PHE A 22 41.07 -25.67 -18.41
C PHE A 22 41.30 -24.49 -17.47
N LEU A 23 42.46 -24.58 -16.81
CA LEU A 23 43.09 -23.56 -15.99
C LEU A 23 43.89 -22.63 -16.95
N LEU A 24 43.63 -21.33 -16.90
CA LEU A 24 44.56 -20.36 -17.51
C LEU A 24 44.73 -19.15 -16.58
N LEU A 25 45.90 -19.16 -15.95
CA LEU A 25 46.56 -18.04 -15.28
C LEU A 25 47.11 -17.08 -16.35
N VAL A 26 46.86 -15.78 -16.22
CA VAL A 26 47.77 -14.72 -16.73
C VAL A 26 47.54 -13.44 -15.88
N LEU A 27 48.45 -13.17 -14.98
CA LEU A 27 49.38 -12.06 -14.76
C LEU A 27 48.84 -10.61 -14.92
N LEU A 28 48.94 -9.90 -13.81
CA LEU A 28 48.98 -8.43 -13.72
C LEU A 28 50.26 -7.84 -14.36
N PRO A 29 50.25 -6.56 -14.75
CA PRO A 29 51.23 -5.68 -14.16
C PRO A 29 50.76 -4.25 -13.79
N PHE A 30 51.23 -3.81 -12.64
CA PHE A 30 52.00 -2.59 -12.29
C PHE A 30 51.51 -1.20 -12.74
N THR A 31 51.19 -0.47 -11.75
CA THR A 31 51.41 0.95 -11.34
C THR A 31 52.12 1.91 -12.31
N THR A 32 51.59 3.14 -12.37
CA THR A 32 52.41 4.37 -12.23
C THR A 32 51.55 5.49 -11.61
N GLN A 33 52.05 6.02 -10.48
CA GLN A 33 51.69 7.32 -9.92
C GLN A 33 52.34 8.42 -10.78
N VAL A 34 51.59 9.49 -11.03
CA VAL A 34 52.17 10.79 -11.38
C VAL A 34 51.60 11.86 -10.49
N ASN A 35 52.43 12.41 -9.62
CA ASN A 35 52.20 13.64 -8.89
C ASN A 35 52.28 14.85 -9.81
N GLY A 36 51.28 15.69 -9.81
CA GLY A 36 51.31 17.00 -10.46
C GLY A 36 50.73 18.05 -9.49
N ARG A 37 51.60 18.84 -8.93
CA ARG A 37 51.35 19.99 -8.07
C ARG A 37 51.35 21.27 -8.94
N SER A 38 50.30 22.11 -8.82
CA SER A 38 50.41 23.58 -8.95
C SER A 38 49.02 24.21 -8.92
N THR A 39 48.80 25.01 -8.02
CA THR A 39 48.76 26.47 -7.69
C THR A 39 47.37 27.09 -7.81
N SER A 40 47.05 27.70 -6.72
CA SER A 40 46.06 28.69 -6.33
C SER A 40 45.68 29.72 -7.41
N SER A 41 44.37 29.97 -7.55
CA SER A 41 43.84 31.33 -7.64
C SER A 41 42.45 31.42 -7.05
N ARG A 42 42.32 32.25 -6.01
CA ARG A 42 41.08 32.70 -5.38
C ARG A 42 40.34 33.63 -6.33
N HIS A 43 39.05 33.40 -6.56
CA HIS A 43 38.06 34.48 -6.57
C HIS A 43 36.71 33.89 -6.14
N GLY A 44 36.15 34.52 -5.19
CA GLY A 44 34.98 34.22 -4.43
C GLY A 44 33.71 34.71 -5.10
N SER A 45 32.67 34.03 -4.79
CA SER A 45 31.37 34.59 -4.43
C SER A 45 30.58 33.45 -3.84
N GLY A 46 30.40 33.49 -2.55
CA GLY A 46 29.62 32.51 -1.82
C GLY A 46 28.14 32.67 -2.13
N SER A 47 27.53 31.59 -2.45
CA SER A 47 26.14 31.35 -2.13
C SER A 47 26.15 30.08 -1.30
N SER A 48 26.23 30.26 0.00
CA SER A 48 26.00 29.21 0.96
C SER A 48 24.51 28.86 0.90
N HIS A 49 24.15 27.90 0.06
CA HIS A 49 22.97 27.10 0.35
C HIS A 49 23.28 26.35 1.63
N ALA A 50 22.78 26.86 2.75
CA ALA A 50 22.61 26.10 3.94
C ALA A 50 21.83 24.84 3.55
N SER A 51 22.46 23.68 3.63
CA SER A 51 21.79 22.40 3.63
C SER A 51 20.82 22.44 4.80
N SER A 52 19.54 22.63 4.55
CA SER A 52 18.49 22.25 5.47
C SER A 52 18.80 20.82 5.89
N SER A 53 18.82 20.53 7.16
CA SER A 53 18.84 19.17 7.73
C SER A 53 17.71 18.40 7.02
N GLY A 54 18.08 17.60 6.05
CA GLY A 54 17.13 16.98 5.14
C GLY A 54 16.23 16.06 5.94
N GLU A 55 14.95 16.38 5.95
CA GLU A 55 13.90 15.49 6.44
C GLU A 55 14.05 14.15 5.73
N CYS A 56 14.04 13.06 6.51
CA CYS A 56 14.25 11.71 5.96
C CYS A 56 13.14 11.33 5.00
N ASP A 57 13.48 11.04 3.75
CA ASP A 57 12.54 10.46 2.78
C ASP A 57 12.30 8.98 3.13
N LEU A 58 11.17 8.71 3.78
CA LEU A 58 10.73 7.37 4.16
C LEU A 58 10.20 6.55 2.97
N PHE A 59 9.95 7.17 1.83
CA PHE A 59 9.22 6.56 0.70
C PHE A 59 10.12 6.08 -0.44
N THR A 60 11.37 6.52 -0.48
CA THR A 60 12.37 6.04 -1.44
C THR A 60 13.32 5.06 -0.76
N GLY A 61 13.29 3.81 -1.20
CA GLY A 61 14.03 2.73 -0.54
C GLY A 61 14.05 1.43 -1.32
N THR A 62 14.38 0.34 -0.63
CA THR A 62 14.41 -1.01 -1.16
C THR A 62 13.81 -2.00 -0.16
N TRP A 63 13.32 -3.14 -0.67
CA TRP A 63 12.89 -4.24 0.18
C TRP A 63 14.08 -5.14 0.51
N VAL A 64 14.28 -5.40 1.80
CA VAL A 64 15.38 -6.20 2.34
C VAL A 64 14.83 -7.39 3.09
N LEU A 65 15.38 -8.58 2.83
CA LEU A 65 15.02 -9.79 3.58
C LEU A 65 15.51 -9.65 5.03
N ASP A 66 14.59 -9.82 5.97
CA ASP A 66 14.86 -9.74 7.40
C ASP A 66 14.12 -10.84 8.16
N PRO A 67 14.81 -11.87 8.67
CA PRO A 67 14.18 -12.97 9.40
C PRO A 67 13.44 -12.57 10.68
N SER A 68 13.63 -11.34 11.18
CA SER A 68 12.90 -10.83 12.34
C SER A 68 11.47 -10.39 12.01
N TYR A 69 11.10 -10.33 10.74
CA TYR A 69 9.73 -10.13 10.26
C TYR A 69 9.04 -11.47 10.02
N PRO A 70 7.72 -11.51 10.03
CA PRO A 70 6.74 -10.41 10.16
C PRO A 70 6.67 -9.82 11.56
N LEU A 71 6.05 -8.64 11.68
CA LEU A 71 5.84 -7.95 12.96
C LEU A 71 4.87 -8.69 13.89
N TYR A 72 4.01 -9.54 13.34
CA TYR A 72 3.15 -10.47 14.08
C TYR A 72 2.93 -11.76 13.25
N LYS A 73 2.61 -12.85 13.94
CA LYS A 73 2.27 -14.10 13.26
C LYS A 73 0.80 -14.09 12.86
N ASN A 74 0.48 -14.57 11.67
CA ASN A 74 -0.89 -14.63 11.14
C ASN A 74 -1.87 -15.32 12.13
N GLY A 75 -1.45 -16.42 12.77
CA GLY A 75 -2.27 -17.14 13.74
C GLY A 75 -2.59 -16.37 15.03
N THR A 76 -1.90 -15.27 15.35
CA THR A 76 -2.11 -14.47 16.56
C THR A 76 -3.14 -13.34 16.39
N CYS A 77 -3.54 -13.01 15.17
CA CYS A 77 -4.58 -12.02 14.91
C CYS A 77 -5.87 -12.69 14.42
N PRO A 78 -6.93 -12.73 15.23
CA PRO A 78 -8.19 -13.37 14.85
C PRO A 78 -9.08 -12.52 13.94
N PHE A 79 -8.70 -11.25 13.67
CA PHE A 79 -9.54 -10.26 12.98
C PHE A 79 -9.30 -10.22 11.47
N ILE A 80 -8.27 -10.93 10.96
CA ILE A 80 -7.96 -10.95 9.53
C ILE A 80 -9.11 -11.62 8.78
N GLN A 81 -9.71 -10.88 7.85
CA GLN A 81 -10.75 -11.41 6.97
C GLN A 81 -10.16 -12.45 6.01
N LYS A 82 -10.99 -13.42 5.61
CA LYS A 82 -10.56 -14.52 4.75
C LYS A 82 -9.88 -14.08 3.47
N GLU A 83 -10.33 -12.98 2.87
CA GLU A 83 -9.77 -12.43 1.64
C GLU A 83 -8.29 -12.02 1.74
N PHE A 84 -7.80 -11.70 2.95
CA PHE A 84 -6.42 -11.31 3.20
C PHE A 84 -5.60 -12.38 3.94
N SER A 85 -6.25 -13.48 4.33
CA SER A 85 -5.67 -14.53 5.18
C SER A 85 -4.97 -15.61 4.35
N CYS A 86 -3.99 -15.22 3.54
CA CYS A 86 -3.34 -16.07 2.54
C CYS A 86 -2.80 -17.38 3.11
N GLU A 87 -2.15 -17.32 4.27
CA GLU A 87 -1.62 -18.50 4.94
C GLU A 87 -2.74 -19.48 5.37
N ARG A 88 -3.82 -18.97 5.98
CA ARG A 88 -4.99 -19.79 6.34
C ARG A 88 -5.71 -20.35 5.11
N ASN A 89 -5.61 -19.68 3.98
CA ASN A 89 -6.15 -20.14 2.71
C ASN A 89 -5.20 -21.10 1.96
N GLY A 90 -4.10 -21.51 2.59
CA GLY A 90 -3.19 -22.55 2.10
C GLY A 90 -2.04 -22.03 1.22
N ARG A 91 -1.68 -20.74 1.28
CA ARG A 91 -0.47 -20.24 0.62
C ARG A 91 0.76 -20.92 1.23
N PRO A 92 1.55 -21.69 0.44
CA PRO A 92 2.67 -22.47 0.97
C PRO A 92 3.94 -21.64 1.15
N ASP A 93 4.05 -20.52 0.46
CA ASP A 93 5.17 -19.60 0.53
C ASP A 93 4.95 -18.58 1.65
N HIS A 94 5.94 -18.41 2.52
CA HIS A 94 5.92 -17.44 3.62
C HIS A 94 7.00 -16.38 3.49
N ILE A 95 7.89 -16.48 2.48
CA ILE A 95 9.04 -15.58 2.37
C ILE A 95 8.62 -14.13 2.17
N TYR A 96 7.46 -13.89 1.52
CA TYR A 96 6.90 -12.56 1.31
C TYR A 96 6.66 -11.78 2.62
N THR A 97 6.48 -12.46 3.75
CA THR A 97 6.28 -11.81 5.06
C THR A 97 7.59 -11.35 5.71
N HIS A 98 8.74 -11.86 5.24
CA HIS A 98 10.06 -11.59 5.81
C HIS A 98 10.80 -10.42 5.16
N TYR A 99 10.12 -9.61 4.35
CA TYR A 99 10.70 -8.40 3.79
C TYR A 99 10.32 -7.17 4.61
N ARG A 100 11.32 -6.35 4.94
CA ARG A 100 11.13 -5.01 5.50
C ARG A 100 11.51 -3.93 4.50
N TRP A 101 10.89 -2.79 4.62
CA TRP A 101 11.27 -1.61 3.86
C TRP A 101 12.51 -0.94 4.47
N GLN A 102 13.47 -0.61 3.64
CA GLN A 102 14.67 0.10 4.01
C GLN A 102 14.77 1.39 3.19
N PRO A 103 14.44 2.56 3.78
CA PRO A 103 14.70 3.86 3.15
C PRO A 103 16.18 4.03 2.82
N LEU A 104 16.50 4.75 1.73
CA LEU A 104 17.88 4.94 1.27
C LEU A 104 18.66 5.91 2.17
N ALA A 105 18.00 6.94 2.70
CA ALA A 105 18.66 8.04 3.39
C ALA A 105 18.63 7.93 4.93
N CYS A 106 17.86 7.04 5.49
CA CYS A 106 17.64 6.91 6.93
C CYS A 106 17.13 5.52 7.32
N ASN A 107 17.00 5.29 8.62
CA ASN A 107 16.42 4.07 9.15
C ASN A 107 14.95 4.28 9.48
N LEU A 108 14.10 3.35 9.04
CA LEU A 108 12.72 3.25 9.48
C LEU A 108 12.73 2.68 10.91
N GLN A 109 12.13 3.40 11.85
CA GLN A 109 11.97 2.87 13.20
C GLN A 109 10.94 1.73 13.16
N ARG A 110 11.30 0.59 13.75
CA ARG A 110 10.41 -0.56 13.84
C ARG A 110 9.13 -0.19 14.60
N PHE A 111 7.99 -0.67 14.13
CA PHE A 111 6.69 -0.40 14.74
C PHE A 111 6.65 -0.85 16.20
N ASP A 112 6.32 0.07 17.10
CA ASP A 112 6.05 -0.19 18.50
C ASP A 112 4.57 0.07 18.79
N GLY A 113 3.80 -1.00 18.92
CA GLY A 113 2.35 -0.90 19.10
C GLY A 113 1.96 -0.38 20.47
N GLN A 114 2.78 -0.59 21.51
CA GLN A 114 2.51 -0.04 22.84
C GLN A 114 2.74 1.47 22.85
N ASP A 115 3.86 1.95 22.29
CA ASP A 115 4.11 3.39 22.14
C ASP A 115 3.04 4.06 21.27
N PHE A 116 2.61 3.40 20.18
CA PHE A 116 1.51 3.89 19.35
C PHE A 116 0.21 4.08 20.16
N LEU A 117 -0.19 3.09 20.97
CA LEU A 117 -1.39 3.16 21.79
C LEU A 117 -1.32 4.25 22.86
N GLU A 118 -0.15 4.42 23.50
CA GLU A 118 0.04 5.49 24.49
C GLU A 118 -0.03 6.89 23.85
N ARG A 119 0.59 7.11 22.67
CA ARG A 119 0.50 8.39 21.92
C ARG A 119 -0.92 8.70 21.46
N MET A 120 -1.69 7.67 21.13
CA MET A 120 -3.06 7.80 20.66
C MET A 120 -4.12 7.65 21.76
N LYS A 121 -3.71 7.60 23.02
CA LYS A 121 -4.61 7.42 24.16
C LYS A 121 -5.79 8.40 24.15
N GLY A 122 -7.00 7.85 24.24
CA GLY A 122 -8.26 8.60 24.22
C GLY A 122 -8.64 9.16 22.83
N LYS A 123 -7.89 8.85 21.77
CA LYS A 123 -8.11 9.40 20.42
C LYS A 123 -8.75 8.39 19.47
N SER A 124 -9.29 8.92 18.40
CA SER A 124 -9.90 8.18 17.29
C SER A 124 -9.11 8.31 16.00
N ILE A 125 -8.93 7.19 15.30
CA ILE A 125 -8.31 7.09 13.99
C ILE A 125 -9.37 6.51 13.07
N MET A 126 -9.66 7.17 11.93
CA MET A 126 -10.61 6.65 10.96
C MET A 126 -9.95 6.48 9.60
N PHE A 127 -10.00 5.26 9.09
CA PHE A 127 -9.70 4.94 7.71
C PHE A 127 -10.97 5.13 6.88
N VAL A 128 -10.87 5.92 5.83
CA VAL A 128 -12.01 6.26 4.95
C VAL A 128 -11.65 5.87 3.54
N GLY A 129 -12.41 4.95 2.94
CA GLY A 129 -12.12 4.56 1.57
C GLY A 129 -12.61 3.18 1.15
N ASP A 130 -11.88 2.56 0.23
CA ASP A 130 -12.23 1.28 -0.38
C ASP A 130 -11.68 0.07 0.40
N SER A 131 -11.51 -1.06 -0.26
CA SER A 131 -10.99 -2.29 0.34
C SER A 131 -9.51 -2.20 0.74
N LEU A 132 -8.75 -1.24 0.20
CA LEU A 132 -7.36 -1.01 0.61
C LEU A 132 -7.29 -0.28 1.96
N SER A 133 -8.24 0.62 2.26
CA SER A 133 -8.43 1.16 3.62
C SER A 133 -8.80 0.06 4.62
N LEU A 134 -9.65 -0.90 4.25
CA LEU A 134 -9.93 -2.09 5.07
C LEU A 134 -8.66 -2.93 5.30
N ASN A 135 -7.85 -3.14 4.24
CA ASN A 135 -6.62 -3.92 4.32
C ASN A 135 -5.62 -3.27 5.31
N GLN A 136 -5.43 -1.93 5.22
CA GLN A 136 -4.57 -1.19 6.13
C GLN A 136 -5.14 -1.14 7.57
N TRP A 137 -6.44 -0.93 7.72
CA TRP A 137 -7.12 -0.93 9.03
C TRP A 137 -6.98 -2.27 9.76
N GLN A 138 -7.15 -3.40 9.06
CA GLN A 138 -6.95 -4.72 9.67
C GLN A 138 -5.49 -4.97 10.04
N SER A 139 -4.55 -4.56 9.20
CA SER A 139 -3.12 -4.63 9.51
C SER A 139 -2.80 -3.86 10.80
N LEU A 140 -3.25 -2.58 10.92
CA LEU A 140 -3.02 -1.80 12.13
C LEU A 140 -3.66 -2.43 13.37
N THR A 141 -4.88 -2.96 13.23
CA THR A 141 -5.56 -3.67 14.31
C THR A 141 -4.75 -4.89 14.78
N CYS A 142 -4.18 -5.67 13.85
CA CYS A 142 -3.35 -6.83 14.16
C CYS A 142 -2.01 -6.45 14.82
N LEU A 143 -1.35 -5.41 14.30
CA LEU A 143 -0.11 -4.88 14.87
C LEU A 143 -0.29 -4.47 16.33
N LEU A 144 -1.33 -3.69 16.61
CA LEU A 144 -1.62 -3.22 17.95
C LEU A 144 -2.08 -4.35 18.89
N HIS A 145 -2.97 -5.23 18.42
CA HIS A 145 -3.41 -6.38 19.23
C HIS A 145 -2.24 -7.31 19.58
N SER A 146 -1.30 -7.52 18.65
CA SER A 146 -0.14 -8.36 18.90
C SER A 146 0.85 -7.74 19.90
N ALA A 147 0.91 -6.40 19.99
CA ALA A 147 1.73 -5.71 20.97
C ALA A 147 1.14 -5.77 22.39
N VAL A 148 -0.19 -5.82 22.51
CA VAL A 148 -0.90 -5.86 23.78
C VAL A 148 -1.97 -6.97 23.80
N PRO A 149 -1.60 -8.26 23.69
CA PRO A 149 -2.52 -9.36 23.45
C PRO A 149 -3.50 -9.64 24.60
N SER A 150 -3.20 -9.16 25.79
CA SER A 150 -4.06 -9.27 26.99
C SER A 150 -4.98 -8.07 27.19
N SER A 151 -4.85 -7.00 26.39
CA SER A 151 -5.70 -5.82 26.51
C SER A 151 -7.13 -6.12 26.05
N ASN A 152 -8.10 -5.62 26.80
CA ASN A 152 -9.50 -5.74 26.44
C ASN A 152 -9.85 -4.88 25.22
N TYR A 153 -10.76 -5.38 24.38
CA TYR A 153 -11.23 -4.65 23.21
C TYR A 153 -12.74 -4.87 22.97
N THR A 154 -13.34 -3.96 22.22
CA THR A 154 -14.68 -4.13 21.64
C THR A 154 -14.65 -3.97 20.13
N ILE A 155 -15.60 -4.62 19.44
CA ILE A 155 -15.84 -4.45 18.01
C ILE A 155 -17.29 -4.10 17.80
N ASP A 156 -17.54 -2.91 17.28
CA ASP A 156 -18.88 -2.38 17.05
C ASP A 156 -19.05 -1.96 15.58
N ARG A 157 -20.30 -1.95 15.13
CA ARG A 157 -20.66 -1.41 13.81
C ARG A 157 -21.93 -0.57 13.89
N VAL A 158 -21.81 0.68 13.45
CA VAL A 158 -22.95 1.61 13.37
C VAL A 158 -23.03 2.14 11.92
N GLY A 159 -24.08 1.77 11.21
CA GLY A 159 -24.24 2.12 9.79
C GLY A 159 -23.10 1.57 8.93
N SER A 160 -22.39 2.44 8.22
CA SER A 160 -21.20 2.13 7.40
C SER A 160 -19.91 2.00 8.19
N VAL A 161 -19.88 2.51 9.45
CA VAL A 161 -18.67 2.61 10.25
C VAL A 161 -18.48 1.38 11.12
N SER A 162 -17.36 0.70 10.98
CA SER A 162 -16.87 -0.33 11.90
C SER A 162 -15.86 0.28 12.85
N THR A 163 -15.92 -0.07 14.14
CA THR A 163 -15.02 0.46 15.17
C THR A 163 -14.41 -0.68 15.98
N PHE A 164 -13.08 -0.70 16.08
CA PHE A 164 -12.34 -1.51 17.03
C PHE A 164 -11.80 -0.60 18.12
N THR A 165 -12.10 -0.89 19.38
CA THR A 165 -11.69 -0.07 20.51
C THR A 165 -10.78 -0.85 21.45
N PHE A 166 -9.57 -0.37 21.68
CA PHE A 166 -8.69 -0.82 22.77
C PHE A 166 -9.14 -0.11 24.05
N THR A 167 -9.93 -0.78 24.89
CA THR A 167 -10.68 -0.14 25.98
C THR A 167 -9.79 0.47 27.06
N GLU A 168 -8.66 -0.18 27.37
CA GLU A 168 -7.73 0.30 28.40
C GLU A 168 -6.99 1.58 27.98
N TYR A 169 -6.80 1.77 26.68
CA TYR A 169 -6.19 2.97 26.10
C TYR A 169 -7.24 4.00 25.67
N GLY A 170 -8.51 3.58 25.51
CA GLY A 170 -9.54 4.42 24.91
C GLY A 170 -9.30 4.75 23.44
N VAL A 171 -8.43 3.99 22.74
CA VAL A 171 -8.10 4.20 21.34
C VAL A 171 -9.14 3.53 20.45
N LYS A 172 -9.68 4.29 19.50
CA LYS A 172 -10.66 3.81 18.53
C LYS A 172 -10.05 3.74 17.13
N LEU A 173 -10.02 2.56 16.54
CA LEU A 173 -9.69 2.36 15.13
C LEU A 173 -10.98 2.18 14.34
N MET A 174 -11.32 3.14 13.51
CA MET A 174 -12.58 3.19 12.78
C MET A 174 -12.35 2.98 11.29
N LEU A 175 -13.31 2.38 10.60
CA LEU A 175 -13.32 2.20 9.15
C LEU A 175 -14.68 2.64 8.61
N ASP A 176 -14.68 3.64 7.72
CA ASP A 176 -15.83 4.02 6.92
C ASP A 176 -15.60 3.61 5.45
N ARG A 177 -16.53 2.81 4.89
CA ARG A 177 -16.44 2.28 3.53
C ARG A 177 -16.95 3.28 2.49
N SER A 178 -16.34 4.48 2.45
CA SER A 178 -16.63 5.51 1.45
C SER A 178 -15.71 5.36 0.23
N VAL A 179 -16.10 4.48 -0.70
CA VAL A 179 -15.27 3.97 -1.80
C VAL A 179 -14.77 5.06 -2.75
N TYR A 180 -15.58 6.07 -3.01
CA TYR A 180 -15.28 7.17 -3.95
C TYR A 180 -14.95 8.49 -3.26
N LEU A 181 -15.08 8.56 -1.93
CA LEU A 181 -15.05 9.76 -1.09
C LEU A 181 -16.19 10.76 -1.40
N VAL A 182 -16.90 10.57 -2.50
CA VAL A 182 -18.10 11.31 -2.93
C VAL A 182 -19.29 10.38 -2.95
N ASP A 183 -20.50 10.93 -3.06
CA ASP A 183 -21.72 10.19 -2.86
C ASP A 183 -22.13 9.37 -4.09
N VAL A 184 -22.63 8.15 -3.84
CA VAL A 184 -23.37 7.36 -4.82
C VAL A 184 -24.80 7.25 -4.32
N ILE A 185 -25.72 7.91 -4.99
CA ILE A 185 -27.14 8.02 -4.57
C ILE A 185 -28.01 7.22 -5.52
N ARG A 186 -29.01 6.54 -4.99
CA ARG A 186 -30.03 5.88 -5.79
C ARG A 186 -31.18 6.87 -6.06
N GLU A 187 -31.37 7.17 -7.32
CA GLU A 187 -32.43 8.02 -7.85
C GLU A 187 -33.37 7.21 -8.76
N ASP A 188 -34.45 7.81 -9.27
CA ASP A 188 -35.42 7.13 -10.17
C ASP A 188 -34.74 6.63 -11.45
N ILE A 189 -33.70 7.33 -11.94
CA ILE A 189 -32.93 6.97 -13.13
C ILE A 189 -31.91 5.86 -12.89
N GLY A 190 -31.64 5.50 -11.62
CA GLY A 190 -30.65 4.50 -11.23
C GLY A 190 -29.69 4.99 -10.16
N ARG A 191 -28.50 4.38 -10.11
CA ARG A 191 -27.41 4.79 -9.20
C ARG A 191 -26.64 5.94 -9.84
N VAL A 192 -26.55 7.07 -9.17
CA VAL A 192 -25.86 8.26 -9.65
C VAL A 192 -24.62 8.51 -8.79
N LEU A 193 -23.45 8.53 -9.41
CA LEU A 193 -22.20 8.97 -8.80
C LEU A 193 -22.12 10.50 -8.89
N LYS A 194 -22.29 11.18 -7.75
CA LYS A 194 -22.30 12.64 -7.66
C LYS A 194 -20.92 13.17 -7.32
N LEU A 195 -20.18 13.65 -8.32
CA LEU A 195 -18.79 14.04 -8.18
C LEU A 195 -18.57 15.30 -7.34
N ASP A 196 -19.61 16.10 -7.14
CA ASP A 196 -19.60 17.35 -6.37
C ASP A 196 -20.43 17.26 -5.07
N SER A 197 -20.79 16.06 -4.62
CA SER A 197 -21.51 15.80 -3.37
C SER A 197 -20.70 14.91 -2.42
N ILE A 198 -20.64 15.30 -1.14
CA ILE A 198 -19.87 14.60 -0.10
C ILE A 198 -20.62 14.61 1.26
N GLU A 199 -21.88 14.27 1.24
CA GLU A 199 -22.74 14.21 2.44
C GLU A 199 -22.26 13.20 3.47
N GLY A 200 -21.63 12.10 3.00
CA GLY A 200 -20.98 11.10 3.87
C GLY A 200 -19.90 11.69 4.76
N GLY A 201 -19.28 12.79 4.36
CA GLY A 201 -18.23 13.47 5.11
C GLY A 201 -18.64 13.98 6.50
N LYS A 202 -19.92 14.06 6.81
CA LYS A 202 -20.39 14.39 8.18
C LYS A 202 -19.95 13.35 9.22
N LEU A 203 -19.71 12.09 8.80
CA LEU A 203 -19.26 11.01 9.68
C LEU A 203 -17.77 11.17 10.06
N TRP A 204 -17.00 11.96 9.33
CA TRP A 204 -15.57 12.15 9.55
C TRP A 204 -15.26 13.30 10.51
N LYS A 205 -16.28 14.08 10.89
CA LYS A 205 -16.13 15.22 11.83
C LYS A 205 -15.89 14.73 13.25
N GLY A 206 -14.97 15.40 13.95
CA GLY A 206 -14.65 15.09 15.34
C GLY A 206 -13.71 13.89 15.54
N ILE A 207 -13.09 13.39 14.45
CA ILE A 207 -12.05 12.35 14.47
C ILE A 207 -10.69 13.02 14.58
N ASP A 208 -9.79 12.48 15.41
CA ASP A 208 -8.47 13.05 15.67
C ASP A 208 -7.48 12.80 14.53
N MET A 209 -7.61 11.65 13.83
CA MET A 209 -6.78 11.30 12.68
C MET A 209 -7.63 10.67 11.59
N LEU A 210 -7.54 11.22 10.38
CA LEU A 210 -8.23 10.75 9.18
C LEU A 210 -7.21 10.22 8.16
N ILE A 211 -7.44 9.03 7.66
CA ILE A 211 -6.60 8.39 6.63
C ILE A 211 -7.51 8.05 5.45
N PHE A 212 -7.41 8.81 4.38
CA PHE A 212 -8.24 8.68 3.20
C PHE A 212 -7.58 7.81 2.12
N ASN A 213 -8.39 7.09 1.36
CA ASN A 213 -7.98 6.33 0.17
C ASN A 213 -9.16 6.23 -0.80
N THR A 214 -8.86 6.31 -2.09
CA THR A 214 -9.79 5.92 -3.16
C THR A 214 -9.02 5.67 -4.44
N TRP A 215 -9.26 4.52 -5.10
CA TRP A 215 -8.67 4.27 -6.41
C TRP A 215 -9.26 3.06 -7.14
N HIS A 216 -9.21 1.84 -6.58
CA HIS A 216 -9.43 0.59 -7.31
C HIS A 216 -10.83 0.47 -7.96
N TRP A 217 -11.81 1.18 -7.45
CA TRP A 217 -13.16 1.13 -7.95
C TRP A 217 -13.41 2.04 -9.17
N TRP A 218 -12.53 3.01 -9.41
CA TRP A 218 -12.66 3.93 -10.54
C TRP A 218 -12.52 3.23 -11.90
N TYR A 219 -11.79 2.11 -11.98
CA TYR A 219 -11.62 1.34 -13.21
C TYR A 219 -12.75 0.37 -13.51
N ARG A 220 -13.66 0.13 -12.61
CA ARG A 220 -14.75 -0.83 -12.83
C ARG A 220 -15.66 -0.37 -13.95
N ARG A 221 -16.00 -1.30 -14.86
CA ARG A 221 -16.83 -1.05 -16.04
C ARG A 221 -17.86 -2.17 -16.22
N GLY A 222 -18.92 -1.86 -16.99
CA GLY A 222 -19.99 -2.80 -17.29
C GLY A 222 -20.70 -3.34 -16.05
N PRO A 223 -20.91 -4.66 -15.91
CA PRO A 223 -21.67 -5.24 -14.79
C PRO A 223 -21.04 -4.99 -13.41
N THR A 224 -19.73 -4.71 -13.36
CA THR A 224 -19.03 -4.46 -12.10
C THR A 224 -19.00 -2.98 -11.71
N GLN A 225 -19.46 -2.07 -12.57
CA GLN A 225 -19.56 -0.64 -12.29
C GLN A 225 -20.69 -0.38 -11.29
N PRO A 226 -20.42 0.29 -10.15
CA PRO A 226 -21.43 0.46 -9.11
C PRO A 226 -22.34 1.68 -9.31
N TRP A 227 -22.23 2.40 -10.41
CA TRP A 227 -23.12 3.49 -10.80
C TRP A 227 -23.66 3.28 -12.22
N ASP A 228 -24.78 3.90 -12.50
CA ASP A 228 -25.44 3.87 -13.81
C ASP A 228 -25.27 5.19 -14.56
N TYR A 229 -25.08 6.29 -13.80
CA TYR A 229 -24.89 7.65 -14.28
C TYR A 229 -23.86 8.40 -13.41
N ILE A 230 -23.28 9.44 -13.97
CA ILE A 230 -22.41 10.39 -13.28
C ILE A 230 -23.09 11.75 -13.32
N GLU A 231 -23.02 12.48 -12.21
CA GLU A 231 -23.49 13.87 -12.10
C GLU A 231 -22.37 14.78 -11.65
N VAL A 232 -22.24 15.94 -12.31
CA VAL A 232 -21.36 17.05 -11.90
C VAL A 232 -21.94 18.37 -12.37
N GLY A 233 -22.01 19.39 -11.50
CA GLY A 233 -22.57 20.69 -11.82
C GLY A 233 -24.05 20.63 -12.21
N GLY A 234 -24.81 19.68 -11.66
CA GLY A 234 -26.22 19.46 -12.02
C GLY A 234 -26.44 18.82 -13.41
N GLN A 235 -25.36 18.41 -14.09
CA GLN A 235 -25.45 17.72 -15.37
C GLN A 235 -25.27 16.21 -15.18
N VAL A 236 -26.29 15.46 -15.60
CA VAL A 236 -26.27 13.99 -15.56
C VAL A 236 -25.81 13.46 -16.92
N MET A 237 -24.85 12.53 -16.88
CA MET A 237 -24.31 11.88 -18.06
C MET A 237 -24.16 10.38 -17.84
N LYS A 238 -24.12 9.61 -18.94
CA LYS A 238 -24.03 8.15 -18.85
C LYS A 238 -22.67 7.68 -18.33
N ASP A 239 -21.61 8.35 -18.76
CA ASP A 239 -20.23 8.08 -18.36
C ASP A 239 -19.34 9.27 -18.72
N MET A 240 -18.12 9.30 -18.17
CA MET A 240 -17.07 10.27 -18.50
C MET A 240 -15.69 9.63 -18.39
N ASP A 241 -14.67 10.36 -18.80
CA ASP A 241 -13.28 9.95 -18.60
C ASP A 241 -12.97 9.68 -17.12
N ARG A 242 -12.35 8.52 -16.83
CA ARG A 242 -12.14 8.04 -15.46
C ARG A 242 -11.16 8.89 -14.68
N MET A 243 -10.11 9.41 -15.34
CA MET A 243 -9.15 10.28 -14.68
C MET A 243 -9.77 11.62 -14.33
N LYS A 244 -10.60 12.18 -15.23
CA LYS A 244 -11.35 13.43 -14.96
C LYS A 244 -12.40 13.24 -13.86
N ALA A 245 -13.09 12.08 -13.83
CA ALA A 245 -14.04 11.77 -12.75
C ALA A 245 -13.32 11.65 -11.41
N PHE A 246 -12.19 10.96 -11.39
CA PHE A 246 -11.34 10.79 -10.21
C PHE A 246 -10.80 12.13 -9.71
N GLU A 247 -10.26 12.96 -10.60
CA GLU A 247 -9.80 14.32 -10.29
C GLU A 247 -10.91 15.16 -9.66
N LYS A 248 -12.11 15.16 -10.27
CA LYS A 248 -13.25 15.92 -9.77
C LYS A 248 -13.71 15.48 -8.38
N ALA A 249 -13.75 14.18 -8.14
CA ALA A 249 -14.05 13.63 -6.81
C ALA A 249 -12.99 14.03 -5.76
N LEU A 250 -11.71 13.99 -6.14
CA LEU A 250 -10.62 14.45 -5.25
C LEU A 250 -10.70 15.95 -4.96
N GLU A 251 -11.06 16.79 -5.94
CA GLU A 251 -11.29 18.22 -5.72
C GLU A 251 -12.42 18.46 -4.71
N THR A 252 -13.50 17.70 -4.81
CA THR A 252 -14.64 17.76 -3.88
C THR A 252 -14.22 17.34 -2.47
N TRP A 253 -13.45 16.25 -2.35
CA TRP A 253 -12.86 15.83 -1.09
C TRP A 253 -11.90 16.88 -0.51
N ALA A 254 -11.02 17.45 -1.33
CA ALA A 254 -10.08 18.50 -0.93
C ALA A 254 -10.79 19.74 -0.40
N ALA A 255 -11.85 20.19 -1.09
CA ALA A 255 -12.70 21.29 -0.65
C ALA A 255 -13.40 20.99 0.69
N TRP A 256 -13.83 19.73 0.89
CA TRP A 256 -14.39 19.30 2.17
C TRP A 256 -13.35 19.40 3.29
N VAL A 257 -12.13 18.89 3.09
CA VAL A 257 -11.04 18.99 4.07
C VAL A 257 -10.71 20.45 4.36
N ASP A 258 -10.54 21.27 3.33
CA ASP A 258 -10.23 22.69 3.47
C ASP A 258 -11.31 23.46 4.25
N THR A 259 -12.56 23.01 4.17
CA THR A 259 -13.68 23.66 4.86
C THR A 259 -13.88 23.16 6.29
N ASN A 260 -13.78 21.84 6.52
CA ASN A 260 -14.28 21.19 7.75
C ASN A 260 -13.18 20.76 8.72
N VAL A 261 -11.92 20.68 8.31
CA VAL A 261 -10.82 20.20 9.17
C VAL A 261 -10.10 21.36 9.84
N ASP A 262 -9.88 21.27 11.14
CA ASP A 262 -8.97 22.15 11.89
C ASP A 262 -7.61 21.44 12.03
N PRO A 263 -6.56 21.86 11.28
CA PRO A 263 -5.28 21.16 11.27
C PRO A 263 -4.50 21.23 12.58
N THR A 264 -4.94 22.06 13.54
CA THR A 264 -4.37 22.10 14.89
C THR A 264 -4.89 20.96 15.77
N LYS A 265 -6.00 20.33 15.39
CA LYS A 265 -6.66 19.27 16.15
C LYS A 265 -6.69 17.94 15.43
N VAL A 266 -6.76 17.95 14.10
CA VAL A 266 -6.95 16.76 13.27
C VAL A 266 -5.77 16.57 12.33
N LYS A 267 -5.12 15.41 12.41
CA LYS A 267 -4.11 15.00 11.42
C LYS A 267 -4.81 14.34 10.24
N VAL A 268 -4.49 14.78 9.02
CA VAL A 268 -5.05 14.19 7.79
C VAL A 268 -3.94 13.57 6.96
N PHE A 269 -4.14 12.30 6.62
CA PHE A 269 -3.31 11.54 5.69
C PHE A 269 -4.12 11.16 4.46
N PHE A 270 -3.46 11.11 3.31
CA PHE A 270 -3.99 10.43 2.13
C PHE A 270 -3.07 9.25 1.82
N GLN A 271 -3.59 8.03 1.87
CA GLN A 271 -2.88 6.84 1.44
C GLN A 271 -2.68 6.91 -0.08
N GLY A 272 -1.44 6.83 -0.53
CA GLY A 272 -1.09 6.80 -1.94
C GLY A 272 -1.75 5.64 -2.71
N ILE A 273 -1.63 5.67 -4.00
CA ILE A 273 -2.26 4.68 -4.88
C ILE A 273 -1.63 3.30 -4.65
N SER A 274 -2.41 2.37 -4.11
CA SER A 274 -2.00 0.97 -4.04
C SER A 274 -2.10 0.33 -5.43
N PRO A 275 -1.03 -0.29 -5.95
CA PRO A 275 -1.03 -0.88 -7.28
C PRO A 275 -1.70 -2.24 -7.32
N SER A 276 -1.95 -2.70 -8.56
CA SER A 276 -2.26 -4.09 -8.85
C SER A 276 -1.24 -4.70 -9.82
N HIS A 277 -1.02 -6.02 -9.75
CA HIS A 277 -0.01 -6.74 -10.52
C HIS A 277 -0.65 -7.78 -11.46
N TYR A 278 -1.37 -7.31 -12.48
CA TYR A 278 -2.04 -8.15 -13.48
C TYR A 278 -1.30 -8.23 -14.83
N ASN A 279 -0.09 -7.65 -14.94
CA ASN A 279 0.67 -7.66 -16.18
C ASN A 279 2.18 -7.71 -15.90
N GLY A 280 2.80 -8.85 -16.12
CA GLY A 280 4.22 -9.10 -15.88
C GLY A 280 5.18 -8.22 -16.68
N SER A 281 4.76 -7.75 -17.85
CA SER A 281 5.56 -6.79 -18.62
C SER A 281 5.88 -5.52 -17.83
N SER A 282 5.04 -5.15 -16.86
CA SER A 282 5.26 -3.98 -16.01
C SER A 282 6.43 -4.17 -15.01
N TRP A 283 6.87 -5.40 -14.75
CA TRP A 283 8.07 -5.70 -13.93
C TRP A 283 9.14 -6.47 -14.70
N ASN A 284 9.19 -6.26 -16.03
CA ASN A 284 10.17 -6.86 -16.94
C ASN A 284 10.09 -8.40 -17.05
N ASP A 285 8.95 -8.99 -16.75
CA ASP A 285 8.67 -10.40 -17.00
C ASP A 285 7.43 -10.58 -17.89
N PRO A 286 7.57 -10.49 -19.22
CA PRO A 286 6.45 -10.65 -20.14
C PRO A 286 5.87 -12.07 -20.16
N SER A 287 6.54 -13.06 -19.56
CA SER A 287 6.01 -14.42 -19.41
C SER A 287 5.01 -14.54 -18.29
N ALA A 288 5.12 -13.72 -17.26
CA ALA A 288 4.17 -13.64 -16.16
C ALA A 288 2.90 -12.89 -16.59
N LYS A 289 1.75 -13.55 -16.54
CA LYS A 289 0.47 -12.92 -16.89
C LYS A 289 -0.11 -12.07 -15.77
N ASN A 290 0.27 -12.37 -14.53
CA ASN A 290 -0.22 -11.74 -13.31
C ASN A 290 0.67 -12.14 -12.13
N CYS A 291 0.25 -11.83 -10.88
CA CYS A 291 1.00 -12.11 -9.65
C CYS A 291 1.08 -13.60 -9.23
N VAL A 292 0.52 -14.52 -10.01
CA VAL A 292 0.57 -15.96 -9.69
C VAL A 292 2.01 -16.46 -9.80
N HIS A 293 2.43 -17.21 -8.77
CA HIS A 293 3.79 -17.74 -8.59
C HIS A 293 4.87 -16.70 -8.30
N GLU A 294 4.51 -15.44 -8.11
CA GLU A 294 5.46 -14.43 -7.66
C GLU A 294 5.74 -14.59 -6.16
N THR A 295 7.02 -14.78 -5.80
CA THR A 295 7.47 -15.09 -4.43
C THR A 295 8.51 -14.10 -3.89
N THR A 296 8.99 -13.18 -4.74
CA THR A 296 10.01 -12.20 -4.38
C THR A 296 9.67 -10.81 -4.89
N PRO A 297 10.08 -9.74 -4.17
CA PRO A 297 9.95 -8.37 -4.64
C PRO A 297 10.66 -8.12 -5.98
N VAL A 298 10.27 -7.07 -6.68
CA VAL A 298 11.08 -6.47 -7.74
C VAL A 298 12.32 -5.86 -7.09
N ALA A 299 13.51 -6.18 -7.64
CA ALA A 299 14.78 -5.70 -7.09
C ALA A 299 15.00 -4.20 -7.34
N GLY A 300 15.68 -3.54 -6.41
CA GLY A 300 16.03 -2.12 -6.50
C GLY A 300 15.01 -1.19 -5.85
N SER A 301 15.13 0.09 -6.15
CA SER A 301 14.33 1.18 -5.55
C SER A 301 13.31 1.79 -6.51
N THR A 302 13.32 1.39 -7.78
CA THR A 302 12.48 1.95 -8.83
C THR A 302 11.74 0.84 -9.56
N TYR A 303 10.41 1.01 -9.72
CA TYR A 303 9.60 0.05 -10.46
C TYR A 303 9.74 0.27 -11.97
N PRO A 304 10.04 -0.77 -12.78
CA PRO A 304 10.32 -0.63 -14.22
C PRO A 304 9.11 -0.10 -15.02
N GLY A 305 7.90 -0.47 -14.64
CA GLY A 305 6.67 -0.09 -15.33
C GLY A 305 6.21 1.35 -15.06
N GLY A 306 6.97 2.11 -14.27
CA GLY A 306 6.59 3.47 -13.87
C GLY A 306 5.43 3.51 -12.87
N THR A 307 4.93 4.72 -12.62
CA THR A 307 3.82 4.96 -11.68
C THR A 307 2.49 5.08 -12.41
N PRO A 308 1.36 4.63 -11.80
CA PRO A 308 0.03 4.83 -12.36
C PRO A 308 -0.30 6.32 -12.58
N GLU A 309 -1.01 6.63 -13.66
CA GLU A 309 -1.45 8.00 -14.00
C GLU A 309 -2.21 8.68 -12.84
N ALA A 310 -3.00 7.93 -12.10
CA ALA A 310 -3.72 8.39 -10.91
C ALA A 310 -2.83 9.05 -9.85
N VAL A 311 -1.55 8.68 -9.77
CA VAL A 311 -0.59 9.30 -8.85
C VAL A 311 -0.36 10.78 -9.19
N ALA A 312 -0.25 11.09 -10.48
CA ALA A 312 -0.08 12.47 -10.94
C ALA A 312 -1.34 13.30 -10.64
N VAL A 313 -2.53 12.74 -10.89
CA VAL A 313 -3.81 13.37 -10.56
C VAL A 313 -3.92 13.64 -9.07
N LEU A 314 -3.67 12.61 -8.23
CA LEU A 314 -3.69 12.77 -6.78
C LEU A 314 -2.74 13.88 -6.32
N LYS A 315 -1.46 13.82 -6.70
CA LYS A 315 -0.45 14.82 -6.32
C LYS A 315 -0.82 16.21 -6.81
N GLY A 316 -1.42 16.33 -8.00
CA GLY A 316 -1.92 17.58 -8.55
C GLY A 316 -2.98 18.21 -7.64
N VAL A 317 -3.99 17.43 -7.23
CA VAL A 317 -5.05 17.94 -6.33
C VAL A 317 -4.48 18.29 -4.95
N LEU A 318 -3.63 17.43 -4.36
CA LEU A 318 -3.01 17.71 -3.06
C LEU A 318 -2.21 19.02 -3.06
N ALA A 319 -1.53 19.34 -4.16
CA ALA A 319 -0.76 20.59 -4.30
C ALA A 319 -1.63 21.85 -4.32
N THR A 320 -2.93 21.74 -4.57
CA THR A 320 -3.87 22.88 -4.57
C THR A 320 -4.54 23.13 -3.23
N MET A 321 -4.41 22.21 -2.28
CA MET A 321 -5.07 22.28 -0.97
C MET A 321 -4.50 23.42 -0.11
N LYS A 322 -5.39 24.05 0.65
CA LYS A 322 -5.05 25.16 1.56
C LYS A 322 -4.59 24.66 2.93
N LYS A 323 -5.11 23.51 3.35
CA LYS A 323 -4.74 22.91 4.64
C LYS A 323 -3.67 21.83 4.46
N PRO A 324 -2.73 21.73 5.40
CA PRO A 324 -1.68 20.71 5.33
C PRO A 324 -2.32 19.31 5.46
N ILE A 325 -2.00 18.46 4.52
CA ILE A 325 -2.24 17.01 4.60
C ILE A 325 -0.93 16.27 4.32
N THR A 326 -0.79 15.08 4.82
CA THR A 326 0.39 14.25 4.57
C THR A 326 0.03 13.15 3.57
N LEU A 327 0.74 13.11 2.42
CA LEU A 327 0.68 11.98 1.52
C LEU A 327 1.48 10.82 2.13
N LEU A 328 0.80 9.75 2.49
CA LEU A 328 1.42 8.46 2.81
C LEU A 328 1.75 7.78 1.47
N ASP A 329 2.88 8.13 0.85
CA ASP A 329 3.23 7.76 -0.52
C ASP A 329 3.69 6.30 -0.65
N ILE A 330 2.76 5.40 -0.40
CA ILE A 330 2.99 3.95 -0.41
C ILE A 330 3.10 3.36 -1.82
N THR A 331 2.98 4.16 -2.86
CA THR A 331 2.83 3.65 -4.23
C THR A 331 4.07 2.89 -4.70
N ASN A 332 5.25 3.53 -4.68
CA ASN A 332 6.46 2.90 -5.24
C ASN A 332 6.88 1.65 -4.45
N LEU A 333 6.87 1.73 -3.12
CA LEU A 333 7.21 0.56 -2.28
C LEU A 333 6.25 -0.61 -2.51
N SER A 334 4.98 -0.34 -2.77
CA SER A 334 3.96 -1.35 -3.06
C SER A 334 4.09 -1.90 -4.48
N LEU A 335 4.45 -1.07 -5.47
CA LEU A 335 4.76 -1.51 -6.84
C LEU A 335 5.89 -2.54 -6.89
N LEU A 336 6.85 -2.45 -5.99
CA LEU A 336 7.95 -3.40 -5.89
C LEU A 336 7.52 -4.76 -5.29
N ARG A 337 6.30 -4.91 -4.79
CA ARG A 337 5.83 -6.09 -4.04
C ARG A 337 4.81 -6.95 -4.80
N LYS A 338 5.13 -7.32 -6.04
CA LYS A 338 4.35 -8.27 -6.85
C LYS A 338 4.07 -9.61 -6.14
N ASP A 339 4.91 -9.98 -5.19
CA ASP A 339 4.86 -11.18 -4.36
C ASP A 339 3.84 -11.12 -3.19
N GLY A 340 3.39 -9.92 -2.80
CA GLY A 340 2.62 -9.69 -1.57
C GLY A 340 1.11 -9.93 -1.69
N HIS A 341 0.60 -10.25 -2.88
CA HIS A 341 -0.84 -10.39 -3.15
C HIS A 341 -1.41 -11.75 -2.74
N PRO A 342 -2.73 -11.83 -2.46
CA PRO A 342 -3.39 -13.11 -2.24
C PRO A 342 -3.25 -14.10 -3.39
N SER A 343 -3.16 -13.62 -4.63
CA SER A 343 -3.01 -14.48 -5.81
C SER A 343 -4.14 -15.51 -5.89
N LEU A 344 -3.84 -16.80 -5.94
CA LEU A 344 -4.82 -17.89 -5.93
C LEU A 344 -5.38 -18.20 -4.53
N TYR A 345 -4.82 -17.58 -3.50
CA TYR A 345 -5.19 -17.77 -2.08
C TYR A 345 -6.14 -16.69 -1.55
N GLY A 346 -6.73 -15.88 -2.44
CA GLY A 346 -7.84 -14.97 -2.14
C GLY A 346 -9.18 -15.71 -2.00
N LEU A 347 -10.18 -15.06 -1.39
CA LEU A 347 -11.50 -15.65 -1.17
C LEU A 347 -12.30 -15.82 -2.47
N PHE A 348 -12.12 -14.91 -3.43
CA PHE A 348 -12.96 -14.79 -4.63
C PHE A 348 -12.21 -15.17 -5.93
N GLY A 349 -11.19 -16.01 -5.84
CA GLY A 349 -10.34 -16.40 -6.97
C GLY A 349 -9.08 -15.55 -7.05
N LEU A 350 -8.57 -15.35 -8.28
CA LEU A 350 -7.34 -14.61 -8.51
C LEU A 350 -7.46 -13.16 -8.05
N ASP A 351 -6.59 -12.79 -7.11
CA ASP A 351 -6.50 -11.43 -6.57
C ASP A 351 -5.05 -10.93 -6.54
N CYS A 352 -4.74 -10.01 -7.46
CA CYS A 352 -3.46 -9.31 -7.53
C CYS A 352 -3.62 -7.81 -7.23
N SER A 353 -4.61 -7.45 -6.40
CA SER A 353 -4.94 -6.06 -6.06
C SER A 353 -5.01 -5.77 -4.56
N HIS A 354 -5.35 -6.75 -3.74
CA HIS A 354 -5.25 -6.68 -2.29
C HIS A 354 -3.94 -7.30 -1.79
N TRP A 355 -3.71 -7.24 -0.47
CA TRP A 355 -2.47 -7.68 0.15
C TRP A 355 -2.74 -8.74 1.21
N CYS A 356 -1.88 -9.74 1.24
CA CYS A 356 -1.86 -10.70 2.34
C CYS A 356 -1.54 -10.01 3.67
N LEU A 357 -2.12 -10.47 4.76
CA LEU A 357 -1.79 -10.09 6.13
C LEU A 357 -1.32 -11.34 6.93
N ALA A 358 -0.18 -11.25 7.62
CA ALA A 358 0.80 -10.17 7.64
C ALA A 358 1.41 -9.90 6.26
N GLY A 359 1.87 -8.65 6.00
CA GLY A 359 2.47 -8.31 4.71
C GLY A 359 2.62 -6.80 4.46
N VAL A 360 2.47 -6.40 3.20
CA VAL A 360 2.74 -5.02 2.74
C VAL A 360 2.01 -3.92 3.53
N PRO A 361 0.73 -4.07 3.93
CA PRO A 361 0.04 -3.05 4.73
C PRO A 361 0.65 -2.82 6.11
N ASP A 362 1.40 -3.79 6.65
CA ASP A 362 2.11 -3.62 7.93
C ASP A 362 3.21 -2.56 7.78
N THR A 363 3.89 -2.55 6.64
CA THR A 363 4.88 -1.50 6.31
C THR A 363 4.23 -0.14 6.10
N TRP A 364 3.02 -0.07 5.52
CA TRP A 364 2.29 1.21 5.44
C TRP A 364 2.02 1.79 6.83
N ASN A 365 1.66 0.95 7.78
CA ASN A 365 1.42 1.34 9.16
C ASN A 365 2.71 1.63 9.93
N GLU A 366 3.81 0.95 9.60
CA GLU A 366 5.14 1.25 10.14
C GLU A 366 5.63 2.64 9.69
N ILE A 367 5.41 3.00 8.41
CA ILE A 367 5.69 4.35 7.91
C ILE A 367 4.74 5.39 8.55
N LEU A 368 3.44 5.07 8.67
CA LEU A 368 2.49 5.94 9.36
C LEU A 368 2.94 6.24 10.79
N TYR A 369 3.40 5.22 11.52
CA TYR A 369 3.97 5.38 12.86
C TYR A 369 5.18 6.31 12.86
N ASN A 370 6.13 6.14 11.92
CA ASN A 370 7.30 6.99 11.80
C ASN A 370 6.98 8.46 11.46
N LEU A 371 5.86 8.72 10.79
CA LEU A 371 5.37 10.09 10.54
C LEU A 371 4.68 10.72 11.76
N MET A 372 4.45 9.94 12.82
CA MET A 372 3.79 10.40 14.04
C MET A 372 4.78 10.72 15.16
N ILE A 373 5.97 10.14 15.11
CA ILE A 373 7.04 10.32 16.11
C ILE A 373 8.00 11.41 15.67
#